data_77b03acb0dac749f6bdb7b07ace006b9
#
_entry.id   77b03acb0dac749f6bdb7b07ace006b9
#
_cell.length_a   1.000
_cell.length_b   1.000
_cell.length_c   1.000
_cell.angle_alpha   90.00
_cell.angle_beta   90.00
_cell.angle_gamma   90.00
#
_symmetry.space_group_name_H-M   'P 1'
#
loop_
_entity.id
_entity.type
_entity.pdbx_description
1 polymer ?
#
loop_
_entity_poly.entity_id
_entity_poly.type
_entity_poly.pdbx_seq_one_letter_code
_entity_poly.pdbx_strand_id
1 'polypeptide(L)'
;MKEITIIDNSFALAGFTSGKEGIWSRNEPSDPPTNDYTALSEKLEIPLSRFIRPYQADGDKVGTVGSEHGGSGVIKDNDLRKVDGLITAEKGLVLSIIAADCVPVYLVDEKAEIIGLLHCGWRSAAGMLIHNAVERMKKLGAVPSDIQVIIGPHICAECYEVGEEVRSEYAKVFAPKELESIFEQHEGRLYLDLTQAIHLKLTAEGIPDNNISAVNDCTCHDTAYYSYRRGDRGRQNLAFIIMKE
;
A
#
# COMPACT_ATOMS: atom_id res chain seq x y z
N MET A 1 2.80 16.20 -12.90
CA MET A 1 2.60 14.93 -12.15
C MET A 1 3.45 13.86 -12.80
N LYS A 2 4.41 13.31 -12.10
CA LYS A 2 5.07 12.08 -12.55
C LYS A 2 4.24 10.94 -11.97
N GLU A 3 3.56 10.20 -12.79
CA GLU A 3 2.83 9.01 -12.42
C GLU A 3 3.62 7.79 -12.90
N ILE A 4 3.72 6.81 -12.03
CA ILE A 4 4.29 5.52 -12.39
C ILE A 4 3.14 4.55 -12.54
N THR A 5 3.03 3.95 -13.70
CA THR A 5 2.14 2.82 -13.93
C THR A 5 2.75 1.59 -13.27
N ILE A 6 2.02 0.97 -12.36
CA ILE A 6 2.41 -0.26 -11.65
C ILE A 6 1.86 -1.48 -12.37
N ILE A 7 0.59 -1.41 -12.77
CA ILE A 7 -0.11 -2.44 -13.55
C ILE A 7 -0.88 -1.73 -14.65
N ASP A 8 -0.81 -2.22 -15.87
CA ASP A 8 -1.70 -1.85 -16.96
C ASP A 8 -1.87 -3.04 -17.91
N ASN A 9 -2.87 -3.85 -17.64
CA ASN A 9 -3.25 -5.00 -18.49
C ASN A 9 -4.76 -5.01 -18.73
N SER A 10 -5.27 -6.08 -19.32
CA SER A 10 -6.72 -6.22 -19.62
C SER A 10 -7.57 -6.33 -18.35
N PHE A 11 -7.00 -6.77 -17.22
CA PHE A 11 -7.71 -7.02 -15.97
C PHE A 11 -7.69 -5.83 -15.02
N ALA A 12 -6.51 -5.21 -14.81
CA ALA A 12 -6.35 -4.15 -13.82
C ALA A 12 -5.50 -2.98 -14.31
N LEU A 13 -5.73 -1.82 -13.71
CA LEU A 13 -4.87 -0.66 -13.80
C LEU A 13 -4.46 -0.25 -12.37
N ALA A 14 -3.17 -0.06 -12.14
CA ALA A 14 -2.66 0.44 -10.87
C ALA A 14 -1.55 1.46 -11.11
N GLY A 15 -1.45 2.43 -10.21
CA GLY A 15 -0.44 3.47 -10.30
C GLY A 15 -0.01 3.99 -8.94
N PHE A 16 1.11 4.73 -8.99
CA PHE A 16 1.63 5.50 -7.88
C PHE A 16 1.92 6.92 -8.37
N THR A 17 1.29 7.91 -7.76
CA THR A 17 1.43 9.30 -8.21
C THR A 17 2.55 9.99 -7.46
N SER A 18 3.38 10.72 -8.18
CA SER A 18 4.30 11.66 -7.55
C SER A 18 3.62 13.01 -7.39
N GLY A 19 3.41 13.39 -6.14
CA GLY A 19 2.62 14.55 -5.78
C GLY A 19 3.24 15.92 -6.03
N LYS A 20 3.81 16.22 -7.21
CA LYS A 20 4.39 17.55 -7.45
C LYS A 20 3.37 18.68 -7.53
N GLU A 21 2.10 18.40 -7.69
CA GLU A 21 1.03 19.41 -7.83
C GLU A 21 -0.09 19.28 -6.79
N GLY A 22 -0.07 18.28 -5.92
CA GLY A 22 -1.11 18.06 -4.94
C GLY A 22 -0.60 17.76 -3.53
N ILE A 23 -1.36 18.17 -2.56
CA ILE A 23 -1.17 17.79 -1.17
C ILE A 23 -2.21 16.73 -0.88
N TRP A 24 -1.80 15.46 -0.99
CA TRP A 24 -2.61 14.34 -0.55
C TRP A 24 -2.46 14.25 0.98
N SER A 25 -2.95 15.26 1.70
CA SER A 25 -2.78 15.31 3.14
C SER A 25 -3.57 14.18 3.82
N ARG A 26 -3.12 13.75 5.00
CA ARG A 26 -3.96 13.05 5.98
C ARG A 26 -4.99 14.05 6.50
N ASN A 27 -6.03 14.29 5.72
CA ASN A 27 -7.06 15.23 6.10
C ASN A 27 -8.06 14.53 7.02
N GLU A 28 -8.71 15.33 7.86
CA GLU A 28 -9.84 14.85 8.65
C GLU A 28 -10.91 14.23 7.72
N PRO A 29 -11.69 13.26 8.20
CA PRO A 29 -12.68 12.55 7.38
C PRO A 29 -13.71 13.45 6.67
N SER A 30 -13.85 14.69 7.11
CA SER A 30 -14.82 15.68 6.63
C SER A 30 -14.27 16.64 5.58
N ASP A 31 -12.96 16.56 5.26
CA ASP A 31 -12.38 17.48 4.27
C ASP A 31 -12.85 17.14 2.85
N PRO A 32 -13.15 18.15 2.01
CA PRO A 32 -13.52 17.92 0.62
C PRO A 32 -12.37 17.23 -0.15
N PRO A 33 -12.67 16.53 -1.25
CA PRO A 33 -11.66 15.93 -2.09
C PRO A 33 -10.67 17.00 -2.54
N THR A 34 -9.38 16.70 -2.44
CA THR A 34 -8.34 17.58 -2.97
C THR A 34 -8.45 17.62 -4.50
N ASN A 35 -7.96 18.71 -5.10
CA ASN A 35 -7.90 18.86 -6.57
C ASN A 35 -7.25 17.65 -7.25
N ASP A 36 -6.43 16.92 -6.53
CA ASP A 36 -5.70 15.76 -7.01
C ASP A 36 -6.58 14.54 -7.28
N TYR A 37 -7.59 14.27 -6.43
CA TYR A 37 -8.59 13.24 -6.72
C TYR A 37 -9.43 13.62 -7.94
N THR A 38 -9.75 14.91 -8.10
CA THR A 38 -10.46 15.40 -9.28
C THR A 38 -9.63 15.17 -10.55
N ALA A 39 -8.36 15.56 -10.54
CA ALA A 39 -7.46 15.35 -11.68
C ALA A 39 -7.27 13.85 -12.02
N LEU A 40 -7.16 12.99 -11.02
CA LEU A 40 -7.07 11.55 -11.26
C LEU A 40 -8.39 10.98 -11.79
N SER A 41 -9.53 11.42 -11.26
CA SER A 41 -10.87 11.05 -11.74
C SER A 41 -11.07 11.41 -13.21
N GLU A 42 -10.70 12.63 -13.61
CA GLU A 42 -10.74 13.08 -15.00
C GLU A 42 -9.82 12.25 -15.90
N LYS A 43 -8.59 12.00 -15.45
CA LYS A 43 -7.62 11.21 -16.22
C LYS A 43 -8.05 9.76 -16.44
N LEU A 44 -8.64 9.14 -15.42
CA LEU A 44 -9.11 7.75 -15.48
C LEU A 44 -10.50 7.63 -16.13
N GLU A 45 -11.19 8.74 -16.35
CA GLU A 45 -12.59 8.79 -16.79
C GLU A 45 -13.53 8.04 -15.82
N ILE A 46 -13.18 8.06 -14.51
CA ILE A 46 -13.93 7.36 -13.45
C ILE A 46 -14.45 8.39 -12.46
N PRO A 47 -15.77 8.41 -12.15
CA PRO A 47 -16.31 9.40 -11.23
C PRO A 47 -15.81 9.23 -9.80
N LEU A 48 -15.64 10.33 -9.07
CA LEU A 48 -15.16 10.35 -7.68
C LEU A 48 -15.97 9.44 -6.74
N SER A 49 -17.24 9.17 -7.07
CA SER A 49 -18.09 8.24 -6.33
C SER A 49 -17.66 6.78 -6.43
N ARG A 50 -16.70 6.45 -7.27
CA ARG A 50 -16.11 5.10 -7.38
C ARG A 50 -14.78 4.98 -6.62
N PHE A 51 -14.23 6.09 -6.11
CA PHE A 51 -13.00 6.07 -5.34
C PHE A 51 -13.27 5.77 -3.86
N ILE A 52 -12.39 4.99 -3.25
CA ILE A 52 -12.45 4.62 -1.84
C ILE A 52 -11.08 4.86 -1.23
N ARG A 53 -11.04 5.67 -0.16
CA ARG A 53 -9.84 5.91 0.65
C ARG A 53 -10.14 5.63 2.12
N PRO A 54 -9.42 4.73 2.78
CA PRO A 54 -9.60 4.49 4.21
C PRO A 54 -8.94 5.59 5.05
N TYR A 55 -9.36 5.71 6.32
CA TYR A 55 -8.60 6.43 7.33
C TYR A 55 -7.55 5.49 7.93
N GLN A 56 -6.32 5.58 7.40
CA GLN A 56 -5.16 4.76 7.77
C GLN A 56 -4.67 5.08 9.18
N ALA A 57 -4.20 4.08 9.90
CA ALA A 57 -3.74 4.20 11.29
C ALA A 57 -2.44 3.43 11.60
N ASP A 58 -1.73 2.96 10.56
CA ASP A 58 -0.53 2.13 10.67
C ASP A 58 -0.81 0.82 11.46
N GLY A 59 -1.99 0.24 11.23
CA GLY A 59 -2.48 -0.97 11.90
C GLY A 59 -2.66 -2.17 10.97
N ASP A 60 -3.43 -3.15 11.43
CA ASP A 60 -3.58 -4.45 10.76
C ASP A 60 -4.99 -4.68 10.18
N LYS A 61 -5.86 -3.67 10.27
CA LYS A 61 -7.25 -3.83 9.83
C LYS A 61 -7.36 -3.73 8.32
N VAL A 62 -8.03 -4.73 7.72
CA VAL A 62 -8.35 -4.78 6.29
C VAL A 62 -9.86 -4.70 6.12
N GLY A 63 -10.34 -3.85 5.22
CA GLY A 63 -11.75 -3.73 4.82
C GLY A 63 -12.02 -4.51 3.52
N THR A 64 -13.08 -5.30 3.48
CA THR A 64 -13.70 -5.71 2.22
C THR A 64 -14.68 -4.64 1.82
N VAL A 65 -14.57 -4.11 0.61
CA VAL A 65 -15.36 -2.96 0.14
C VAL A 65 -16.10 -3.29 -1.16
N GLY A 66 -17.28 -2.71 -1.29
CA GLY A 66 -18.14 -2.77 -2.46
C GLY A 66 -18.65 -1.38 -2.83
N SER A 67 -19.57 -1.33 -3.78
CA SER A 67 -20.15 -0.10 -4.34
C SER A 67 -20.81 0.80 -3.28
N GLU A 68 -21.31 0.24 -2.17
CA GLU A 68 -21.85 0.97 -1.03
C GLU A 68 -20.81 1.89 -0.36
N HIS A 69 -19.52 1.53 -0.42
CA HIS A 69 -18.43 2.33 0.10
C HIS A 69 -17.92 3.39 -0.88
N GLY A 70 -18.43 3.39 -2.11
CA GLY A 70 -17.99 4.32 -3.15
C GLY A 70 -18.10 5.78 -2.71
N GLY A 71 -17.00 6.53 -2.86
CA GLY A 71 -16.85 7.92 -2.41
C GLY A 71 -16.36 8.09 -0.97
N SER A 72 -16.27 7.01 -0.17
CA SER A 72 -15.79 7.07 1.23
C SER A 72 -14.37 7.62 1.32
N GLY A 73 -14.17 8.62 2.18
CA GLY A 73 -12.90 9.30 2.36
C GLY A 73 -12.45 10.18 1.20
N VAL A 74 -13.30 10.36 0.17
CA VAL A 74 -13.04 11.20 -1.01
C VAL A 74 -14.12 12.28 -1.16
N ILE A 75 -15.39 11.91 -1.23
CA ILE A 75 -16.54 12.84 -1.33
C ILE A 75 -17.60 12.60 -0.24
N LYS A 76 -17.43 11.58 0.57
CA LYS A 76 -18.29 11.25 1.72
C LYS A 76 -17.43 11.11 2.96
N ASP A 77 -18.06 11.20 4.13
CA ASP A 77 -17.42 10.85 5.39
C ASP A 77 -16.81 9.44 5.32
N ASN A 78 -15.66 9.30 5.96
CA ASN A 78 -14.91 8.06 5.94
C ASN A 78 -15.43 7.12 7.03
N ASP A 79 -16.18 6.10 6.65
CA ASP A 79 -16.65 5.01 7.50
C ASP A 79 -15.61 3.89 7.70
N LEU A 80 -14.53 3.91 6.89
CA LEU A 80 -13.43 2.95 6.95
C LEU A 80 -12.32 3.43 7.91
N ARG A 81 -12.67 3.55 9.21
CA ARG A 81 -11.75 4.07 10.22
C ARG A 81 -10.74 3.02 10.68
N LYS A 82 -9.47 3.45 10.80
CA LYS A 82 -8.33 2.61 11.21
C LYS A 82 -8.18 1.37 10.32
N VAL A 83 -8.34 1.57 9.02
CA VAL A 83 -8.22 0.53 7.99
C VAL A 83 -6.97 0.85 7.16
N ASP A 84 -6.05 -0.10 7.08
CA ASP A 84 -4.78 0.03 6.37
C ASP A 84 -4.68 -0.88 5.15
N GLY A 85 -5.73 -1.65 4.87
CA GLY A 85 -5.86 -2.46 3.66
C GLY A 85 -7.29 -2.49 3.14
N LEU A 86 -7.45 -2.49 1.82
CA LEU A 86 -8.71 -2.60 1.11
C LEU A 86 -8.67 -3.81 0.18
N ILE A 87 -9.75 -4.60 0.14
CA ILE A 87 -9.94 -5.72 -0.79
C ILE A 87 -11.31 -5.56 -1.44
N THR A 88 -11.42 -5.83 -2.75
CA THR A 88 -12.69 -5.86 -3.47
C THR A 88 -12.71 -6.94 -4.54
N ALA A 89 -13.91 -7.49 -4.79
CA ALA A 89 -14.24 -8.32 -5.94
C ALA A 89 -15.17 -7.56 -6.92
N GLU A 90 -15.40 -6.27 -6.71
CA GLU A 90 -16.24 -5.48 -7.61
C GLU A 90 -15.41 -4.68 -8.60
N LYS A 91 -15.76 -4.77 -9.89
CA LYS A 91 -15.15 -4.01 -10.98
C LYS A 91 -15.51 -2.53 -10.91
N GLY A 92 -14.66 -1.70 -11.47
CA GLY A 92 -14.87 -0.26 -11.57
C GLY A 92 -14.77 0.51 -10.24
N LEU A 93 -14.33 -0.10 -9.13
CA LEU A 93 -14.00 0.58 -7.89
C LEU A 93 -12.51 0.90 -7.83
N VAL A 94 -12.16 2.13 -7.51
CA VAL A 94 -10.77 2.56 -7.32
C VAL A 94 -10.43 2.47 -5.84
N LEU A 95 -9.62 1.48 -5.47
CA LEU A 95 -9.01 1.42 -4.14
C LEU A 95 -7.84 2.41 -4.09
N SER A 96 -7.77 3.23 -3.06
CA SER A 96 -6.67 4.20 -2.91
C SER A 96 -6.18 4.29 -1.47
N ILE A 97 -4.87 4.49 -1.31
CA ILE A 97 -4.19 4.78 -0.05
C ILE A 97 -3.18 5.90 -0.25
N ILE A 98 -2.80 6.55 0.83
CA ILE A 98 -1.76 7.58 0.81
C ILE A 98 -0.51 7.08 1.54
N ALA A 99 0.66 7.40 1.02
CA ALA A 99 1.93 6.99 1.60
C ALA A 99 3.04 8.03 1.37
N ALA A 100 3.88 8.22 2.37
CA ALA A 100 5.16 8.91 2.27
C ALA A 100 6.15 8.05 3.06
N ASP A 101 6.87 7.19 2.32
CA ASP A 101 7.81 6.15 2.77
C ASP A 101 7.22 4.79 3.12
N CYS A 102 5.99 4.70 3.64
CA CYS A 102 5.33 3.40 3.81
C CYS A 102 5.08 2.71 2.47
N VAL A 103 5.02 1.39 2.48
CA VAL A 103 4.95 0.54 1.30
C VAL A 103 3.51 0.36 0.84
N PRO A 104 3.14 0.76 -0.38
CA PRO A 104 1.91 0.30 -1.01
C PRO A 104 2.12 -1.13 -1.53
N VAL A 105 1.30 -2.08 -1.08
CA VAL A 105 1.33 -3.47 -1.54
C VAL A 105 0.07 -3.73 -2.35
N TYR A 106 0.25 -4.02 -3.64
CA TYR A 106 -0.81 -4.32 -4.59
C TYR A 106 -1.00 -5.84 -4.68
N LEU A 107 -2.22 -6.30 -4.52
CA LEU A 107 -2.61 -7.71 -4.58
C LEU A 107 -3.58 -7.92 -5.74
N VAL A 108 -3.35 -8.92 -6.57
CA VAL A 108 -4.19 -9.21 -7.74
C VAL A 108 -4.37 -10.72 -7.87
N ASP A 109 -5.61 -11.18 -7.87
CA ASP A 109 -5.99 -12.53 -8.28
C ASP A 109 -6.95 -12.42 -9.47
N GLU A 110 -6.41 -12.61 -10.69
CA GLU A 110 -7.21 -12.52 -11.93
C GLU A 110 -8.23 -13.65 -12.04
N LYS A 111 -7.93 -14.84 -11.50
CA LYS A 111 -8.84 -16.01 -11.60
C LYS A 111 -10.06 -15.85 -10.70
N ALA A 112 -9.85 -15.31 -9.50
CA ALA A 112 -10.93 -15.05 -8.55
C ALA A 112 -11.59 -13.69 -8.79
N GLU A 113 -11.07 -12.85 -9.70
CA GLU A 113 -11.48 -11.46 -9.94
C GLU A 113 -11.46 -10.63 -8.65
N ILE A 114 -10.30 -10.62 -7.96
CA ILE A 114 -10.12 -9.90 -6.69
C ILE A 114 -8.87 -9.02 -6.79
N ILE A 115 -9.00 -7.79 -6.30
CA ILE A 115 -7.86 -6.90 -6.11
C ILE A 115 -7.77 -6.41 -4.66
N GLY A 116 -6.56 -6.04 -4.25
CA GLY A 116 -6.30 -5.44 -2.95
C GLY A 116 -5.21 -4.38 -2.98
N LEU A 117 -5.25 -3.49 -2.00
CA LEU A 117 -4.24 -2.45 -1.80
C LEU A 117 -4.01 -2.25 -0.31
N LEU A 118 -2.74 -2.38 0.13
CA LEU A 118 -2.36 -2.27 1.53
C LEU A 118 -1.40 -1.09 1.75
N HIS A 119 -1.59 -0.39 2.86
CA HIS A 119 -0.63 0.58 3.41
C HIS A 119 0.24 -0.12 4.45
N CYS A 120 1.44 -0.50 4.09
CA CYS A 120 2.31 -1.30 4.93
C CYS A 120 3.50 -0.46 5.47
N GLY A 121 3.34 0.10 6.66
CA GLY A 121 4.43 0.69 7.43
C GLY A 121 5.19 -0.38 8.23
N TRP A 122 6.24 0.02 8.97
CA TRP A 122 7.07 -0.92 9.73
C TRP A 122 6.29 -1.73 10.78
N ARG A 123 5.25 -1.14 11.39
CA ARG A 123 4.38 -1.85 12.35
C ARG A 123 3.53 -2.90 11.66
N SER A 124 2.92 -2.53 10.55
CA SER A 124 2.05 -3.43 9.77
C SER A 124 2.86 -4.54 9.08
N ALA A 125 4.13 -4.27 8.70
CA ALA A 125 5.03 -5.27 8.11
C ALA A 125 5.42 -6.36 9.14
N ALA A 126 5.61 -5.99 10.40
CA ALA A 126 5.79 -6.96 11.49
C ALA A 126 4.46 -7.53 11.99
N GLY A 127 3.34 -6.84 11.76
CA GLY A 127 2.01 -7.19 12.25
C GLY A 127 1.26 -8.23 11.44
N MET A 128 -0.05 -8.13 11.48
CA MET A 128 -0.99 -9.09 10.87
C MET A 128 -1.65 -8.56 9.59
N LEU A 129 -1.23 -7.39 9.06
CA LEU A 129 -1.90 -6.76 7.91
C LEU A 129 -1.92 -7.68 6.69
N ILE A 130 -0.78 -8.27 6.34
CA ILE A 130 -0.63 -9.17 5.19
C ILE A 130 -1.46 -10.43 5.38
N HIS A 131 -1.36 -11.07 6.55
CA HIS A 131 -2.19 -12.23 6.92
C HIS A 131 -3.67 -11.92 6.77
N ASN A 132 -4.13 -10.83 7.36
CA ASN A 132 -5.53 -10.41 7.32
C ASN A 132 -6.01 -10.13 5.89
N ALA A 133 -5.15 -9.59 5.04
CA ALA A 133 -5.47 -9.35 3.63
C ALA A 133 -5.62 -10.67 2.86
N VAL A 134 -4.66 -11.57 2.97
CA VAL A 134 -4.69 -12.87 2.31
C VAL A 134 -5.90 -13.69 2.78
N GLU A 135 -6.18 -13.71 4.08
CA GLU A 135 -7.36 -14.42 4.62
C GLU A 135 -8.70 -13.81 4.11
N ARG A 136 -8.75 -12.49 3.89
CA ARG A 136 -9.94 -11.88 3.27
C ARG A 136 -10.08 -12.25 1.80
N MET A 137 -8.98 -12.24 1.05
CA MET A 137 -8.99 -12.68 -0.34
C MET A 137 -9.41 -14.15 -0.46
N LYS A 138 -8.91 -15.03 0.41
CA LYS A 138 -9.33 -16.46 0.49
C LYS A 138 -10.83 -16.61 0.76
N LYS A 139 -11.41 -15.79 1.64
CA LYS A 139 -12.86 -15.80 1.93
C LYS A 139 -13.69 -15.36 0.72
N LEU A 140 -13.12 -14.62 -0.21
CA LEU A 140 -13.75 -14.23 -1.48
C LEU A 140 -13.47 -15.22 -2.60
N GLY A 141 -12.66 -16.26 -2.36
CA GLY A 141 -12.38 -17.33 -3.33
C GLY A 141 -10.97 -17.34 -3.91
N ALA A 142 -10.09 -16.43 -3.50
CA ALA A 142 -8.71 -16.43 -3.94
C ALA A 142 -7.92 -17.64 -3.40
N VAL A 143 -6.95 -18.08 -4.21
CA VAL A 143 -5.98 -19.11 -3.81
C VAL A 143 -4.60 -18.42 -3.71
N PRO A 144 -3.86 -18.53 -2.59
CA PRO A 144 -2.58 -17.82 -2.43
C PRO A 144 -1.59 -18.03 -3.57
N SER A 145 -1.55 -19.23 -4.17
CA SER A 145 -0.68 -19.52 -5.32
C SER A 145 -1.05 -18.76 -6.60
N ASP A 146 -2.23 -18.20 -6.70
CA ASP A 146 -2.71 -17.43 -7.86
C ASP A 146 -2.61 -15.91 -7.65
N ILE A 147 -2.36 -15.47 -6.40
CA ILE A 147 -2.20 -14.05 -6.08
C ILE A 147 -0.86 -13.54 -6.62
N GLN A 148 -0.91 -12.50 -7.44
CA GLN A 148 0.24 -11.71 -7.86
C GLN A 148 0.39 -10.49 -6.95
N VAL A 149 1.63 -10.19 -6.54
CA VAL A 149 1.92 -9.08 -5.62
C VAL A 149 2.96 -8.16 -6.22
N ILE A 150 2.68 -6.86 -6.17
CA ILE A 150 3.66 -5.83 -6.49
C ILE A 150 3.88 -4.95 -5.26
N ILE A 151 5.11 -4.89 -4.78
CA ILE A 151 5.57 -3.96 -3.76
C ILE A 151 5.90 -2.65 -4.47
N GLY A 152 5.14 -1.59 -4.21
CA GLY A 152 5.27 -0.31 -4.90
C GLY A 152 6.39 0.58 -4.34
N PRO A 153 6.56 1.81 -4.88
CA PRO A 153 7.58 2.75 -4.44
C PRO A 153 7.45 3.09 -2.96
N HIS A 154 8.58 3.04 -2.25
CA HIS A 154 8.67 3.29 -0.80
C HIS A 154 10.09 3.68 -0.39
N ILE A 155 10.35 3.89 0.88
CA ILE A 155 11.71 4.14 1.38
C ILE A 155 12.56 2.87 1.31
N CYS A 156 13.72 2.94 0.65
CA CYS A 156 14.66 1.81 0.57
C CYS A 156 15.40 1.57 1.91
N ALA A 157 15.99 0.40 2.06
CA ALA A 157 16.75 0.02 3.25
C ALA A 157 17.85 1.03 3.59
N GLU A 158 18.64 1.46 2.61
CA GLU A 158 19.74 2.43 2.80
C GLU A 158 19.29 3.79 3.39
N CYS A 159 18.03 4.17 3.19
CA CYS A 159 17.45 5.41 3.73
C CYS A 159 16.71 5.19 5.05
N TYR A 160 16.37 3.94 5.40
CA TYR A 160 15.46 3.68 6.49
C TYR A 160 16.19 3.29 7.78
N GLU A 161 16.97 4.23 8.33
CA GLU A 161 17.54 4.11 9.67
C GLU A 161 16.44 3.98 10.72
N VAL A 162 16.55 3.01 11.62
CA VAL A 162 15.60 2.72 12.70
C VAL A 162 16.34 2.47 14.03
N GLY A 163 15.60 2.52 15.13
CA GLY A 163 16.15 2.21 16.44
C GLY A 163 16.02 0.71 16.79
N GLU A 164 16.72 0.28 17.85
CA GLU A 164 16.69 -1.08 18.36
C GLU A 164 15.28 -1.50 18.86
N GLU A 165 14.43 -0.55 19.20
CA GLU A 165 13.02 -0.81 19.54
C GLU A 165 12.26 -1.42 18.36
N VAL A 166 12.55 -1.01 17.11
CA VAL A 166 11.95 -1.60 15.91
C VAL A 166 12.43 -3.04 15.72
N ARG A 167 13.74 -3.28 15.84
CA ARG A 167 14.30 -4.63 15.75
C ARG A 167 13.73 -5.55 16.82
N SER A 168 13.53 -5.04 18.02
CA SER A 168 12.93 -5.81 19.13
C SER A 168 11.50 -6.23 18.85
N GLU A 169 10.69 -5.39 18.17
CA GLU A 169 9.34 -5.77 17.73
C GLU A 169 9.38 -6.84 16.64
N TYR A 170 10.28 -6.71 15.67
CA TYR A 170 10.47 -7.72 14.62
C TYR A 170 10.96 -9.07 15.17
N ALA A 171 11.80 -9.05 16.19
CA ALA A 171 12.29 -10.28 16.85
C ALA A 171 11.19 -11.10 17.54
N LYS A 172 10.01 -10.55 17.77
CA LYS A 172 8.84 -11.27 18.28
C LYS A 172 8.15 -12.12 17.22
N VAL A 173 8.42 -11.84 15.94
CA VAL A 173 7.66 -12.36 14.79
C VAL A 173 8.55 -13.15 13.81
N PHE A 174 9.76 -12.68 13.59
CA PHE A 174 10.70 -13.26 12.63
C PHE A 174 11.76 -14.11 13.33
N ALA A 175 12.16 -15.21 12.69
CA ALA A 175 13.25 -16.04 13.17
C ALA A 175 14.61 -15.29 13.11
N PRO A 176 15.62 -15.68 13.92
CA PRO A 176 16.91 -14.98 13.93
C PRO A 176 17.57 -14.82 12.55
N LYS A 177 17.50 -15.85 11.70
CA LYS A 177 18.05 -15.81 10.34
C LYS A 177 17.31 -14.86 9.42
N GLU A 178 15.99 -14.71 9.59
CA GLU A 178 15.17 -13.77 8.86
C GLU A 178 15.50 -12.34 9.27
N LEU A 179 15.72 -12.09 10.58
CA LEU A 179 16.13 -10.78 11.08
C LEU A 179 17.47 -10.34 10.48
N GLU A 180 18.42 -11.25 10.26
CA GLU A 180 19.69 -10.94 9.58
C GLU A 180 19.49 -10.50 8.13
N SER A 181 18.44 -10.94 7.46
CA SER A 181 18.10 -10.52 6.10
C SER A 181 17.24 -9.24 6.04
N ILE A 182 16.54 -8.92 7.12
CA ILE A 182 15.66 -7.73 7.22
C ILE A 182 16.43 -6.49 7.69
N PHE A 183 17.45 -6.68 8.54
CA PHE A 183 18.19 -5.57 9.12
C PHE A 183 19.65 -5.58 8.69
N GLU A 184 20.14 -4.42 8.27
CA GLU A 184 21.55 -4.18 8.01
C GLU A 184 22.10 -3.20 9.03
N GLN A 185 23.39 -3.36 9.39
CA GLN A 185 24.09 -2.46 10.29
C GLN A 185 25.29 -1.82 9.58
N HIS A 186 25.28 -0.50 9.48
CA HIS A 186 26.35 0.29 8.89
C HIS A 186 26.75 1.42 9.83
N GLU A 187 28.04 1.57 10.12
CA GLU A 187 28.61 2.64 10.96
C GLU A 187 27.91 2.79 12.34
N GLY A 188 27.50 1.65 12.92
CA GLY A 188 26.82 1.63 14.21
C GLY A 188 25.33 2.02 14.15
N ARG A 189 24.77 2.20 12.96
CA ARG A 189 23.34 2.50 12.74
C ARG A 189 22.65 1.29 12.17
N LEU A 190 21.38 1.14 12.54
CA LEU A 190 20.53 0.03 12.12
C LEU A 190 19.57 0.48 11.02
N TYR A 191 19.48 -0.30 9.94
CA TYR A 191 18.62 -0.03 8.80
C TYR A 191 17.64 -1.18 8.58
N LEU A 192 16.41 -0.85 8.18
CA LEU A 192 15.32 -1.80 7.98
C LEU A 192 14.98 -1.91 6.49
N ASP A 193 15.01 -3.14 5.97
CA ASP A 193 14.46 -3.49 4.66
C ASP A 193 12.99 -3.91 4.77
N LEU A 194 12.08 -2.99 4.43
CA LEU A 194 10.65 -3.25 4.42
C LEU A 194 10.26 -4.23 3.30
N THR A 195 10.94 -4.18 2.14
CA THR A 195 10.69 -5.10 1.03
C THR A 195 10.92 -6.53 1.48
N GLN A 196 12.07 -6.79 2.13
CA GLN A 196 12.43 -8.12 2.62
C GLN A 196 11.46 -8.62 3.69
N ALA A 197 11.07 -7.76 4.63
CA ALA A 197 10.12 -8.13 5.68
C ALA A 197 8.75 -8.50 5.09
N ILE A 198 8.23 -7.69 4.16
CA ILE A 198 6.95 -7.92 3.49
C ILE A 198 7.02 -9.20 2.65
N HIS A 199 8.11 -9.41 1.92
CA HIS A 199 8.33 -10.61 1.11
C HIS A 199 8.24 -11.89 1.94
N LEU A 200 8.92 -11.94 3.09
CA LEU A 200 8.87 -13.06 4.02
C LEU A 200 7.46 -13.32 4.57
N LYS A 201 6.70 -12.26 4.86
CA LYS A 201 5.30 -12.39 5.30
C LYS A 201 4.41 -12.94 4.19
N LEU A 202 4.58 -12.48 2.95
CA LEU A 202 3.81 -12.94 1.80
C LEU A 202 4.08 -14.43 1.50
N THR A 203 5.35 -14.84 1.52
CA THR A 203 5.72 -16.25 1.30
C THR A 203 5.23 -17.17 2.42
N ALA A 204 5.23 -16.69 3.66
CA ALA A 204 4.63 -17.41 4.80
C ALA A 204 3.12 -17.64 4.65
N GLU A 205 2.42 -16.76 3.91
CA GLU A 205 0.99 -16.93 3.58
C GLU A 205 0.75 -17.86 2.36
N GLY A 206 1.80 -18.42 1.78
CA GLY A 206 1.73 -19.37 0.66
C GLY A 206 1.72 -18.71 -0.72
N ILE A 207 2.06 -17.43 -0.82
CA ILE A 207 2.27 -16.75 -2.10
C ILE A 207 3.65 -17.13 -2.63
N PRO A 208 3.77 -17.68 -3.86
CA PRO A 208 5.05 -18.10 -4.43
C PRO A 208 5.98 -16.91 -4.69
N ASP A 209 7.29 -17.10 -4.53
CA ASP A 209 8.32 -16.07 -4.78
C ASP A 209 8.22 -15.45 -6.18
N ASN A 210 7.95 -16.26 -7.19
CA ASN A 210 7.81 -15.79 -8.58
C ASN A 210 6.53 -14.96 -8.84
N ASN A 211 5.62 -14.92 -7.88
CA ASN A 211 4.43 -14.07 -7.91
C ASN A 211 4.64 -12.73 -7.19
N ILE A 212 5.79 -12.52 -6.56
CA ILE A 212 6.11 -11.30 -5.82
C ILE A 212 7.15 -10.51 -6.60
N SER A 213 6.85 -9.26 -6.88
CA SER A 213 7.76 -8.31 -7.53
C SER A 213 7.82 -7.00 -6.75
N ALA A 214 8.89 -6.23 -6.96
CA ALA A 214 9.06 -4.92 -6.32
C ALA A 214 9.49 -3.86 -7.34
N VAL A 215 8.98 -2.66 -7.17
CA VAL A 215 9.45 -1.46 -7.87
C VAL A 215 10.60 -0.88 -7.06
N ASN A 216 11.77 -0.74 -7.69
CA ASN A 216 13.00 -0.28 -7.03
C ASN A 216 13.11 1.25 -6.92
N ASP A 217 11.99 1.96 -6.80
CA ASP A 217 11.97 3.41 -6.66
C ASP A 217 11.90 3.79 -5.18
N CYS A 218 12.92 4.50 -4.69
CA CYS A 218 12.97 4.99 -3.32
C CYS A 218 12.33 6.37 -3.20
N THR A 219 11.30 6.51 -2.36
CA THR A 219 10.64 7.79 -2.12
C THR A 219 11.54 8.83 -1.45
N CYS A 220 12.53 8.39 -0.67
CA CYS A 220 13.49 9.28 0.00
C CYS A 220 14.59 9.77 -0.94
N HIS A 221 15.13 8.93 -1.82
CA HIS A 221 16.16 9.31 -2.81
C HIS A 221 15.58 10.14 -3.95
N ASP A 222 14.45 9.72 -4.52
CA ASP A 222 13.85 10.43 -5.64
C ASP A 222 12.97 11.59 -5.15
N THR A 223 13.43 12.81 -5.44
CA THR A 223 12.71 14.05 -5.10
C THR A 223 11.42 14.26 -5.89
N ALA A 224 11.11 13.38 -6.84
CA ALA A 224 9.82 13.37 -7.51
C ALA A 224 8.70 12.84 -6.61
N TYR A 225 9.01 12.14 -5.52
CA TYR A 225 8.08 11.64 -4.51
C TYR A 225 8.13 12.48 -3.23
N TYR A 226 7.04 12.45 -2.45
CA TYR A 226 7.06 12.93 -1.08
C TYR A 226 7.61 11.85 -0.14
N SER A 227 8.47 12.27 0.80
CA SER A 227 9.08 11.41 1.79
C SER A 227 9.01 12.06 3.17
N TYR A 228 8.42 11.34 4.13
CA TYR A 228 8.37 11.76 5.52
C TYR A 228 9.78 11.83 6.13
N ARG A 229 10.64 10.87 5.78
CA ARG A 229 12.04 10.79 6.22
C ARG A 229 12.83 11.99 5.73
N ARG A 230 12.63 12.43 4.49
CA ARG A 230 13.28 13.62 3.94
C ARG A 230 12.74 14.93 4.51
N GLY A 231 11.58 14.91 5.17
CA GLY A 231 10.99 16.08 5.83
C GLY A 231 9.78 16.69 5.12
N ASP A 232 9.19 16.00 4.13
CA ASP A 232 7.99 16.46 3.41
C ASP A 232 6.70 16.23 4.24
N ARG A 233 6.67 16.82 5.42
CA ARG A 233 5.57 16.61 6.38
C ARG A 233 4.24 17.17 5.85
N GLY A 234 3.16 16.38 6.02
CA GLY A 234 1.82 16.75 5.56
C GLY A 234 1.60 16.54 4.07
N ARG A 235 2.61 16.10 3.32
CA ARG A 235 2.53 15.76 1.91
C ARG A 235 2.63 14.25 1.74
N GLN A 236 1.81 13.71 0.86
CA GLN A 236 1.71 12.26 0.62
C GLN A 236 1.68 11.97 -0.88
N ASN A 237 2.13 10.78 -1.25
CA ASN A 237 1.87 10.20 -2.55
C ASN A 237 0.58 9.39 -2.49
N LEU A 238 -0.04 9.16 -3.64
CA LEU A 238 -1.23 8.30 -3.77
C LEU A 238 -0.88 7.01 -4.48
N ALA A 239 -1.22 5.89 -3.89
CA ALA A 239 -1.30 4.61 -4.57
C ALA A 239 -2.77 4.30 -4.89
N PHE A 240 -3.03 3.75 -6.08
CA PHE A 240 -4.37 3.32 -6.46
C PHE A 240 -4.34 2.04 -7.30
N ILE A 241 -5.42 1.29 -7.25
CA ILE A 241 -5.68 0.14 -8.12
C ILE A 241 -7.16 0.04 -8.44
N ILE A 242 -7.47 -0.35 -9.66
CA ILE A 242 -8.82 -0.64 -10.14
C ILE A 242 -8.83 -1.92 -10.95
N MET A 243 -9.84 -2.74 -10.77
CA MET A 243 -10.20 -3.84 -11.67
C MET A 243 -11.07 -3.28 -12.79
N LYS A 244 -10.63 -3.48 -14.04
CA LYS A 244 -11.32 -2.97 -15.24
C LYS A 244 -12.65 -3.70 -15.46
N GLU A 245 -13.58 -3.03 -16.12
CA GLU A 245 -14.89 -3.62 -16.48
C GLU A 245 -14.82 -4.65 -17.62
#